data_9eb85f2e687931fde25c04bf78ea30fb
#
_entry.id   9eb85f2e687931fde25c04bf78ea30fb
#
_cell.length_a   1.000
_cell.length_b   1.000
_cell.length_c   1.000
_cell.angle_alpha   90.00
_cell.angle_beta   90.00
_cell.angle_gamma   90.00
#
_symmetry.space_group_name_H-M   'P 1'
#
loop_
_entity.id
_entity.type
_entity.pdbx_description
1 polymer ?
#
loop_
_entity_poly.entity_id
_entity_poly.type
_entity_poly.pdbx_seq_one_letter_code
_entity_poly.pdbx_strand_id
1 'polypeptide(L)' 'MDDEHIIQRLTELKAQIADFDERLAGLDDLLADGLTDETMHRYAQELSKIIEEREPVLKEIWQWLMLLDKPADGEPLPN' A
#
# COMPACT_ATOMS: atom_id res chain seq x y z
N MET A 1 5.79 -7.37 23.70
CA MET A 1 6.10 -7.61 22.30
C MET A 1 7.24 -6.69 21.90
N ASP A 2 8.24 -7.23 21.26
CA ASP A 2 9.43 -6.44 20.90
C ASP A 2 9.12 -5.48 19.77
N ASP A 3 9.50 -4.22 19.97
CA ASP A 3 9.37 -3.20 18.93
C ASP A 3 10.14 -3.60 17.68
N GLU A 4 11.24 -4.31 17.89
CA GLU A 4 12.08 -4.80 16.81
C GLU A 4 11.31 -5.71 15.85
N HIS A 5 10.47 -6.58 16.41
CA HIS A 5 9.63 -7.46 15.60
C HIS A 5 8.62 -6.67 14.76
N ILE A 6 8.04 -5.66 15.37
CA ILE A 6 7.08 -4.81 14.70
C ILE A 6 7.75 -4.03 13.57
N ILE A 7 8.92 -3.45 13.85
CA ILE A 7 9.67 -2.70 12.86
C ILE A 7 10.06 -3.58 11.68
N GLN A 8 10.48 -4.81 11.97
CA GLN A 8 10.86 -5.76 10.93
C GLN A 8 9.67 -6.08 10.03
N ARG A 9 8.51 -6.32 10.64
CA ARG A 9 7.30 -6.61 9.86
C ARG A 9 6.87 -5.40 9.02
N LEU A 10 6.95 -4.21 9.59
CA LEU A 10 6.64 -2.99 8.85
C LEU A 10 7.57 -2.78 7.67
N THR A 11 8.85 -3.12 7.84
CA THR A 11 9.81 -3.02 6.76
C THR A 11 9.44 -3.95 5.60
N GLU A 12 9.01 -5.17 5.92
CA GLU A 12 8.57 -6.12 4.90
C GLU A 12 7.33 -5.61 4.18
N LEU A 13 6.36 -5.09 4.93
CA LEU A 13 5.14 -4.57 4.34
C LEU A 13 5.40 -3.34 3.49
N LYS A 14 6.33 -2.49 3.94
CA LYS A 14 6.73 -1.32 3.18
C LYS A 14 7.35 -1.71 1.84
N ALA A 15 8.13 -2.78 1.84
CA ALA A 15 8.72 -3.29 0.60
C ALA A 15 7.65 -3.77 -0.36
N GLN A 16 6.60 -4.39 0.16
CA GLN A 16 5.47 -4.82 -0.66
C GLN A 16 4.75 -3.62 -1.27
N ILE A 17 4.57 -2.56 -0.50
CA ILE A 17 3.94 -1.34 -1.01
C ILE A 17 4.79 -0.72 -2.12
N ALA A 18 6.10 -0.71 -1.96
CA ALA A 18 6.99 -0.21 -3.01
C ALA A 18 6.86 -1.01 -4.29
N ASP A 19 6.66 -2.31 -4.17
CA ASP A 19 6.45 -3.18 -5.32
C ASP A 19 5.14 -2.83 -6.04
N PHE A 20 4.08 -2.56 -5.27
CA PHE A 20 2.81 -2.12 -5.85
C PHE A 20 2.96 -0.78 -6.56
N ASP A 21 3.75 0.14 -6.01
CA ASP A 21 4.00 1.44 -6.63
C ASP A 21 4.71 1.28 -7.96
N GLU A 22 5.65 0.34 -8.06
CA GLU A 22 6.32 0.03 -9.30
C GLU A 22 5.35 -0.50 -10.35
N ARG A 23 4.44 -1.35 -9.92
CA ARG A 23 3.42 -1.90 -10.81
C ARG A 23 2.47 -0.81 -11.30
N LEU A 24 2.13 0.12 -10.42
CA LEU A 24 1.30 1.27 -10.80
C LEU A 24 2.00 2.15 -11.81
N ALA A 25 3.30 2.38 -11.62
CA ALA A 25 4.08 3.16 -12.57
C ALA A 25 4.12 2.47 -13.93
N GLY A 26 4.18 1.15 -13.94
CA GLY A 26 4.16 0.39 -15.18
C GLY A 26 2.84 0.49 -15.94
N LEU A 27 1.75 0.77 -15.23
CA LEU A 27 0.45 0.95 -15.88
C LEU A 27 0.41 2.19 -16.77
N ASP A 28 1.20 3.20 -16.44
CA ASP A 28 1.27 4.40 -17.26
C ASP A 28 1.78 4.09 -18.67
N ASP A 29 2.64 3.09 -18.79
CA ASP A 29 3.15 2.66 -20.09
C ASP A 29 2.06 2.12 -20.99
N LEU A 30 1.03 1.52 -20.41
CA LEU A 30 -0.11 1.03 -21.18
C LEU A 30 -0.86 2.18 -21.85
N LEU A 31 -0.94 3.31 -21.14
CA LEU A 31 -1.62 4.49 -21.67
C LEU A 31 -0.75 5.27 -22.66
N ALA A 32 0.56 5.08 -22.60
CA ALA A 32 1.48 5.76 -23.50
C ALA A 32 1.29 5.31 -24.95
N ASP A 33 0.83 4.07 -25.16
CA ASP A 33 0.60 3.53 -26.50
C ASP A 33 -0.68 4.06 -27.15
N GLY A 34 -1.45 4.84 -26.41
CA GLY A 34 -2.68 5.40 -26.92
C GLY A 34 -3.88 5.07 -26.05
N LEU A 35 -4.83 5.99 -26.05
CA LEU A 35 -6.05 5.82 -25.26
C LEU A 35 -7.14 5.13 -26.07
N THR A 36 -6.97 3.85 -26.27
CA THR A 36 -8.00 3.05 -26.92
C THR A 36 -8.87 2.39 -25.87
N ASP A 37 -10.07 1.94 -26.25
CA ASP A 37 -10.96 1.26 -25.35
C ASP A 37 -10.29 0.02 -24.74
N GLU A 38 -9.51 -0.67 -25.55
CA GLU A 38 -8.80 -1.87 -25.10
C GLU A 38 -7.74 -1.56 -24.04
N THR A 39 -6.93 -0.53 -24.29
CA THR A 39 -5.89 -0.16 -23.33
C THR A 39 -6.48 0.38 -22.04
N MET A 40 -7.55 1.15 -22.12
CA MET A 40 -8.23 1.66 -20.93
C MET A 40 -8.85 0.54 -20.11
N HIS A 41 -9.44 -0.43 -20.80
CA HIS A 41 -10.03 -1.58 -20.13
C HIS A 41 -8.98 -2.41 -19.41
N ARG A 42 -7.85 -2.62 -20.05
CA ARG A 42 -6.73 -3.35 -19.48
C ARG A 42 -6.14 -2.59 -18.28
N TYR A 43 -6.02 -1.29 -18.41
CA TYR A 43 -5.56 -0.42 -17.33
C TYR A 43 -6.46 -0.55 -16.11
N ALA A 44 -7.77 -0.47 -16.33
CA ALA A 44 -8.74 -0.57 -15.25
C ALA A 44 -8.68 -1.93 -14.55
N GLN A 45 -8.52 -3.00 -15.30
CA GLN A 45 -8.40 -4.34 -14.74
C GLN A 45 -7.16 -4.50 -13.88
N GLU A 46 -6.02 -4.05 -14.38
CA GLU A 46 -4.76 -4.14 -13.65
C GLU A 46 -4.77 -3.26 -12.41
N LEU A 47 -5.32 -2.06 -12.54
CA LEU A 47 -5.45 -1.15 -11.41
C LEU A 47 -6.31 -1.76 -10.30
N SER A 48 -7.43 -2.35 -10.69
CA SER A 48 -8.35 -2.98 -9.76
C SER A 48 -7.67 -4.12 -8.99
N LYS A 49 -6.89 -4.93 -9.69
CA LYS A 49 -6.12 -6.01 -9.09
C LYS A 49 -5.13 -5.49 -8.05
N ILE A 50 -4.39 -4.46 -8.42
CA ILE A 50 -3.39 -3.88 -7.54
C ILE A 50 -4.05 -3.31 -6.29
N ILE A 51 -5.16 -2.61 -6.45
CA ILE A 51 -5.89 -2.04 -5.33
C ILE A 51 -6.39 -3.14 -4.39
N GLU A 52 -6.92 -4.21 -4.93
CA GLU A 52 -7.39 -5.33 -4.12
C GLU A 52 -6.27 -5.99 -3.32
N GLU A 53 -5.13 -6.19 -3.93
CA GLU A 53 -4.00 -6.80 -3.25
C GLU A 53 -3.36 -5.87 -2.24
N ARG A 54 -3.39 -4.58 -2.53
CA ARG A 54 -2.78 -3.56 -1.69
C ARG A 54 -3.57 -3.29 -0.41
N GLU A 55 -4.89 -3.39 -0.49
CA GLU A 55 -5.75 -3.04 0.64
C GLU A 55 -5.44 -3.81 1.92
N PRO A 56 -5.34 -5.15 1.90
CA PRO A 56 -5.02 -5.88 3.14
C PRO A 56 -3.63 -5.55 3.67
N VAL A 57 -2.69 -5.24 2.79
CA VAL A 57 -1.35 -4.85 3.21
C VAL A 57 -1.38 -3.52 3.94
N LEU A 58 -2.14 -2.55 3.42
CA LEU A 58 -2.30 -1.26 4.07
C LEU A 58 -2.99 -1.39 5.43
N LYS A 59 -3.98 -2.25 5.51
CA LYS A 59 -4.67 -2.51 6.79
C LYS A 59 -3.72 -3.08 7.83
N GLU A 60 -2.88 -4.01 7.41
CA GLU A 60 -1.91 -4.60 8.32
C GLU A 60 -0.89 -3.57 8.78
N ILE A 61 -0.43 -2.71 7.87
CA ILE A 61 0.49 -1.63 8.23
C ILE A 61 -0.12 -0.73 9.31
N TRP A 62 -1.38 -0.36 9.13
CA TRP A 62 -2.08 0.46 10.11
C TRP A 62 -2.14 -0.21 11.47
N GLN A 63 -2.42 -1.51 11.50
CA GLN A 63 -2.50 -2.26 12.75
C GLN A 63 -1.15 -2.24 13.49
N TRP A 64 -0.06 -2.46 12.74
CA TRP A 64 1.27 -2.45 13.35
C TRP A 64 1.67 -1.06 13.82
N LEU A 65 1.34 -0.03 13.04
CA LEU A 65 1.63 1.35 13.42
C LEU A 65 0.89 1.75 14.69
N MET A 66 -0.33 1.27 14.84
CA MET A 66 -1.09 1.55 16.05
C MET A 66 -0.46 0.91 17.27
N LEU A 67 0.19 -0.22 17.10
CA LEU A 67 0.89 -0.89 18.20
C LEU A 67 2.18 -0.15 18.57
N LEU A 68 2.89 0.36 17.58
CA LEU A 68 4.12 1.13 17.81
C LEU A 68 3.85 2.50 18.38
N ASP A 69 2.85 3.14 17.80
CA ASP A 69 2.51 4.51 18.13
C ASP A 69 1.44 4.54 19.22
N LYS A 70 1.70 3.78 20.25
CA LYS A 70 0.83 3.80 21.42
C LYS A 70 0.88 5.20 21.99
N PRO A 71 -0.23 5.92 22.00
CA PRO A 71 -0.21 7.25 22.60
C PRO A 71 0.24 7.12 24.03
N ALA A 72 1.19 7.93 24.41
CA ALA A 72 1.58 8.02 25.80
C ALA A 72 0.34 8.30 26.61
N ASP A 73 0.29 7.72 27.77
CA ASP A 73 -0.89 7.77 28.61
C ASP A 73 -1.47 9.17 28.71
N GLY A 74 -2.69 9.29 28.24
CA GLY A 74 -3.42 10.53 28.39
C GLY A 74 -3.20 11.57 27.33
N GLU A 75 -2.38 11.29 26.34
CA GLU A 75 -2.23 12.23 25.25
C GLU A 75 -3.41 12.13 24.29
N PRO A 76 -4.17 13.22 24.16
CA PRO A 76 -5.27 13.21 23.22
C PRO A 76 -4.74 13.18 21.81
N LEU A 77 -5.36 12.36 20.99
CA LEU A 77 -5.02 12.33 19.58
C LEU A 77 -5.33 13.68 18.97
N PRO A 78 -4.42 14.23 18.18
CA PRO A 78 -4.72 15.47 17.48
C PRO A 78 -5.84 15.22 16.49
N ASN A 79 -6.86 16.01 16.60
CA ASN A 79 -8.00 15.94 15.68
C ASN A 79 -7.72 16.70 14.41
#